data_16941cef239a9a4ea7fd43a3e228fc20
#
_entry.id   16941cef239a9a4ea7fd43a3e228fc20
#
_cell.length_a   1.000
_cell.length_b   1.000
_cell.length_c   1.000
_cell.angle_alpha   90.00
_cell.angle_beta   90.00
_cell.angle_gamma   90.00
#
_symmetry.space_group_name_H-M   'P 1'
#
loop_
_entity.id
_entity.type
_entity.pdbx_description
1 polymer ?
#
loop_
_entity_poly.entity_id
_entity_poly.type
_entity_poly.pdbx_seq_one_letter_code
_entity_poly.pdbx_strand_id
1 'polypeptide(L)'
;NHKDRHTFPPFLREYAQDHCAARDQHEAVGHAVRAVLFYEGMAEAAASSRDEELTHAAYLIWRDIAESKLHINGCVGVAPGDESFGQQYDLPNNAYLETCAGVGLALFGGAMFKLTSDASVWDVVENTLNNVVPASVSASGDHYTYQNPLETRGDFERWSWHGCPCCPPMLLKIVGEMPRYIWAKKNRDIMLNLYIESEVSFGSTKLSYKNGKVTLESDENVRLMLRIPAWARNFKVNGKAPEVIVKGYAVVEAGHRAVVTVEMDKPLMKLMAHPYVDADHGRVAFMRGPVLYCCEKKVENWEELDFTL
;
A
#
# COMPACT_ATOMS: atom_id res chain seq x y z
N ASN A 1 -15.23 -11.40 23.82
CA ASN A 1 -14.75 -12.73 24.24
C ASN A 1 -15.62 -13.83 23.62
N HIS A 2 -15.33 -14.22 22.39
CA HIS A 2 -16.08 -15.23 21.65
C HIS A 2 -15.22 -16.48 21.44
N LYS A 3 -14.50 -16.94 22.47
CA LYS A 3 -13.59 -18.09 22.34
C LYS A 3 -14.29 -19.37 21.83
N ASP A 4 -15.62 -19.47 21.92
CA ASP A 4 -16.36 -20.71 21.58
C ASP A 4 -17.67 -20.47 20.81
N ARG A 5 -17.89 -19.26 20.25
CA ARG A 5 -19.11 -18.94 19.51
C ARG A 5 -18.78 -18.54 18.09
N HIS A 6 -18.73 -19.53 17.22
CA HIS A 6 -18.65 -19.26 15.79
C HIS A 6 -20.05 -18.93 15.25
N THR A 7 -20.13 -17.86 14.46
CA THR A 7 -21.37 -17.45 13.78
C THR A 7 -21.58 -18.26 12.48
N PHE A 8 -20.48 -18.72 11.89
CA PHE A 8 -20.49 -19.39 10.59
C PHE A 8 -20.17 -20.90 10.72
N PRO A 9 -20.70 -21.75 9.79
CA PRO A 9 -20.32 -23.15 9.72
C PRO A 9 -18.82 -23.30 9.40
N PRO A 10 -18.18 -24.44 9.76
CA PRO A 10 -16.73 -24.61 9.67
C PRO A 10 -16.11 -24.22 8.33
N PHE A 11 -16.76 -24.55 7.21
CA PHE A 11 -16.26 -24.29 5.85
C PHE A 11 -16.32 -22.82 5.42
N LEU A 12 -17.02 -21.94 6.17
CA LEU A 12 -17.10 -20.50 5.91
C LEU A 12 -16.37 -19.67 6.95
N ARG A 13 -15.73 -20.26 7.95
CA ARG A 13 -15.13 -19.49 9.05
C ARG A 13 -13.96 -18.64 8.62
N GLU A 14 -13.04 -19.18 7.84
CA GLU A 14 -11.93 -18.40 7.28
C GLU A 14 -12.45 -17.31 6.35
N TYR A 15 -13.37 -17.67 5.44
CA TYR A 15 -14.02 -16.73 4.53
C TYR A 15 -14.64 -15.53 5.26
N ALA A 16 -15.23 -15.77 6.43
CA ALA A 16 -15.92 -14.76 7.23
C ALA A 16 -15.06 -14.16 8.36
N GLN A 17 -13.78 -14.50 8.47
CA GLN A 17 -12.89 -14.10 9.57
C GLN A 17 -13.34 -14.58 10.96
N ASP A 18 -14.05 -15.72 11.01
CA ASP A 18 -14.63 -16.34 12.23
C ASP A 18 -13.90 -17.65 12.62
N HIS A 19 -12.72 -17.93 12.03
CA HIS A 19 -11.97 -19.16 12.25
C HIS A 19 -11.30 -19.22 13.63
N CYS A 20 -10.83 -18.08 14.13
CA CYS A 20 -10.29 -17.94 15.47
C CYS A 20 -10.47 -16.52 16.02
N ALA A 21 -10.17 -16.31 17.29
CA ALA A 21 -10.26 -14.97 17.87
C ALA A 21 -9.25 -14.02 17.20
N ALA A 22 -9.58 -12.73 17.10
CA ALA A 22 -8.76 -11.74 16.44
C ALA A 22 -7.30 -11.71 16.94
N ARG A 23 -7.08 -11.91 18.26
CA ARG A 23 -5.74 -11.93 18.85
C ARG A 23 -4.94 -13.19 18.52
N ASP A 24 -5.61 -14.24 18.07
CA ASP A 24 -5.03 -15.55 17.74
C ASP A 24 -4.82 -15.71 16.22
N GLN A 25 -5.18 -14.68 15.41
CA GLN A 25 -4.94 -14.67 13.96
C GLN A 25 -3.50 -14.23 13.67
N HIS A 26 -2.79 -14.97 12.81
CA HIS A 26 -1.38 -14.74 12.51
C HIS A 26 -1.08 -14.66 11.02
N GLU A 27 -2.06 -14.96 10.18
CA GLU A 27 -1.93 -14.97 8.72
C GLU A 27 -3.20 -14.42 8.06
N ALA A 28 -3.07 -13.98 6.81
CA ALA A 28 -4.17 -13.49 6.01
C ALA A 28 -4.87 -14.66 5.30
N VAL A 29 -6.13 -14.91 5.64
CA VAL A 29 -6.94 -15.98 5.07
C VAL A 29 -8.34 -15.51 4.71
N GLY A 30 -9.04 -16.29 3.91
CA GLY A 30 -10.43 -16.06 3.53
C GLY A 30 -10.61 -14.93 2.53
N HIS A 31 -11.82 -14.41 2.43
CA HIS A 31 -12.20 -13.39 1.45
C HIS A 31 -11.36 -12.11 1.62
N ALA A 32 -10.59 -11.76 0.61
CA ALA A 32 -9.55 -10.73 0.70
C ALA A 32 -10.06 -9.36 1.15
N VAL A 33 -11.19 -8.88 0.61
CA VAL A 33 -11.77 -7.57 1.00
C VAL A 33 -12.22 -7.59 2.45
N ARG A 34 -12.93 -8.62 2.89
CA ARG A 34 -13.40 -8.74 4.29
C ARG A 34 -12.22 -8.82 5.24
N ALA A 35 -11.21 -9.58 4.87
CA ALA A 35 -10.00 -9.77 5.65
C ALA A 35 -9.25 -8.45 5.87
N VAL A 36 -8.88 -7.74 4.80
CA VAL A 36 -8.10 -6.50 4.93
C VAL A 36 -8.86 -5.41 5.69
N LEU A 37 -10.20 -5.32 5.53
CA LEU A 37 -11.02 -4.37 6.29
C LEU A 37 -11.17 -4.80 7.77
N PHE A 38 -11.24 -6.10 8.04
CA PHE A 38 -11.23 -6.62 9.40
C PHE A 38 -9.87 -6.33 10.08
N TYR A 39 -8.76 -6.50 9.36
CA TYR A 39 -7.41 -6.22 9.86
C TYR A 39 -7.17 -4.71 10.05
N GLU A 40 -7.75 -3.85 9.19
CA GLU A 40 -7.81 -2.39 9.44
C GLU A 40 -8.47 -2.13 10.79
N GLY A 41 -9.66 -2.72 11.02
CA GLY A 41 -10.39 -2.58 12.28
C GLY A 41 -9.61 -3.12 13.49
N MET A 42 -8.88 -4.25 13.35
CA MET A 42 -8.01 -4.78 14.39
C MET A 42 -6.89 -3.78 14.77
N ALA A 43 -6.21 -3.23 13.77
CA ALA A 43 -5.12 -2.28 13.98
C ALA A 43 -5.62 -0.97 14.61
N GLU A 44 -6.76 -0.44 14.18
CA GLU A 44 -7.39 0.75 14.78
C GLU A 44 -7.81 0.49 16.24
N ALA A 45 -8.40 -0.68 16.51
CA ALA A 45 -8.77 -1.08 17.87
C ALA A 45 -7.53 -1.24 18.75
N ALA A 46 -6.47 -1.87 18.25
CA ALA A 46 -5.19 -2.01 18.95
C ALA A 46 -4.58 -0.66 19.31
N ALA A 47 -4.55 0.28 18.34
CA ALA A 47 -4.04 1.64 18.57
C ALA A 47 -4.83 2.40 19.64
N SER A 48 -6.16 2.25 19.62
CA SER A 48 -7.05 2.96 20.55
C SER A 48 -7.02 2.38 21.98
N SER A 49 -6.95 1.05 22.10
CA SER A 49 -6.97 0.34 23.38
C SER A 49 -5.58 0.11 23.98
N ARG A 50 -4.52 0.30 23.19
CA ARG A 50 -3.13 -0.08 23.54
C ARG A 50 -3.00 -1.57 23.87
N ASP A 51 -3.74 -2.41 23.15
CA ASP A 51 -3.75 -3.85 23.30
C ASP A 51 -2.54 -4.46 22.59
N GLU A 52 -1.60 -4.99 23.36
CA GLU A 52 -0.34 -5.54 22.82
C GLU A 52 -0.55 -6.84 22.06
N GLU A 53 -1.47 -7.72 22.50
CA GLU A 53 -1.76 -8.99 21.81
C GLU A 53 -2.39 -8.70 20.45
N LEU A 54 -3.36 -7.78 20.40
CA LEU A 54 -3.99 -7.39 19.15
C LEU A 54 -3.02 -6.66 18.21
N THR A 55 -2.11 -5.85 18.76
CA THR A 55 -1.02 -5.22 18.01
C THR A 55 -0.11 -6.26 17.38
N HIS A 56 0.27 -7.28 18.15
CA HIS A 56 1.12 -8.36 17.67
C HIS A 56 0.45 -9.18 16.55
N ALA A 57 -0.83 -9.53 16.74
CA ALA A 57 -1.61 -10.25 15.72
C ALA A 57 -1.70 -9.43 14.42
N ALA A 58 -2.06 -8.15 14.49
CA ALA A 58 -2.13 -7.27 13.32
C ALA A 58 -0.75 -7.17 12.61
N TYR A 59 0.34 -7.11 13.37
CA TYR A 59 1.69 -7.06 12.83
C TYR A 59 2.08 -8.35 12.10
N LEU A 60 1.76 -9.52 12.64
CA LEU A 60 2.04 -10.80 11.98
C LEU A 60 1.26 -10.94 10.68
N ILE A 61 -0.02 -10.56 10.68
CA ILE A 61 -0.85 -10.56 9.47
C ILE A 61 -0.30 -9.60 8.42
N TRP A 62 0.08 -8.38 8.84
CA TRP A 62 0.68 -7.42 7.92
C TRP A 62 1.94 -7.97 7.26
N ARG A 63 2.81 -8.60 8.02
CA ARG A 63 4.02 -9.23 7.49
C ARG A 63 3.71 -10.38 6.54
N ASP A 64 2.77 -11.25 6.88
CA ASP A 64 2.34 -12.35 6.01
C ASP A 64 1.87 -11.83 4.65
N ILE A 65 1.07 -10.76 4.65
CA ILE A 65 0.65 -10.11 3.41
C ILE A 65 1.86 -9.49 2.67
N ALA A 66 2.60 -8.62 3.31
CA ALA A 66 3.63 -7.81 2.66
C ALA A 66 4.81 -8.65 2.15
N GLU A 67 5.14 -9.75 2.84
CA GLU A 67 6.29 -10.59 2.52
C GLU A 67 5.97 -11.74 1.55
N SER A 68 4.71 -12.22 1.51
CA SER A 68 4.40 -13.45 0.76
C SER A 68 3.07 -13.50 0.01
N LYS A 69 2.14 -12.57 0.23
CA LYS A 69 0.80 -12.58 -0.40
C LYS A 69 0.48 -11.31 -1.19
N LEU A 70 1.43 -10.39 -1.30
CA LEU A 70 1.29 -9.14 -2.04
C LEU A 70 1.67 -9.33 -3.50
N HIS A 71 0.76 -9.05 -4.42
CA HIS A 71 1.07 -8.97 -5.85
C HIS A 71 1.83 -7.69 -6.18
N ILE A 72 2.60 -7.73 -7.26
CA ILE A 72 3.51 -6.65 -7.67
C ILE A 72 2.81 -5.30 -7.89
N ASN A 73 1.52 -5.31 -8.25
CA ASN A 73 0.72 -4.09 -8.42
C ASN A 73 0.20 -3.50 -7.10
N GLY A 74 0.51 -4.11 -5.95
CA GLY A 74 0.03 -3.65 -4.64
C GLY A 74 -1.38 -4.13 -4.28
N CYS A 75 -1.87 -5.20 -4.91
CA CYS A 75 -3.16 -5.81 -4.62
C CYS A 75 -2.99 -7.20 -3.97
N VAL A 76 -4.08 -7.73 -3.44
CA VAL A 76 -4.18 -9.04 -2.79
C VAL A 76 -5.45 -9.78 -3.23
N GLY A 77 -5.46 -11.10 -3.03
CA GLY A 77 -6.59 -11.97 -3.38
C GLY A 77 -6.33 -12.75 -4.67
N VAL A 78 -6.47 -14.06 -4.61
CA VAL A 78 -6.05 -15.00 -5.65
C VAL A 78 -7.22 -15.68 -6.33
N ALA A 79 -8.10 -16.29 -5.53
CA ALA A 79 -9.12 -17.19 -6.02
C ALA A 79 -10.34 -16.45 -6.59
N PRO A 80 -10.70 -16.65 -7.86
CA PRO A 80 -11.86 -15.97 -8.45
C PRO A 80 -13.21 -16.50 -7.94
N GLY A 81 -13.25 -17.71 -7.38
CA GLY A 81 -14.50 -18.35 -6.97
C GLY A 81 -15.06 -17.85 -5.65
N ASP A 82 -14.21 -17.63 -4.68
CA ASP A 82 -14.54 -17.15 -3.33
C ASP A 82 -13.80 -15.88 -2.93
N GLU A 83 -13.06 -15.30 -3.87
CA GLU A 83 -12.35 -14.02 -3.71
C GLU A 83 -11.33 -14.02 -2.57
N SER A 84 -10.76 -15.19 -2.28
CA SER A 84 -9.93 -15.41 -1.10
C SER A 84 -8.45 -15.16 -1.33
N PHE A 85 -7.72 -14.98 -0.22
CA PHE A 85 -6.26 -15.11 -0.20
C PHE A 85 -5.84 -16.51 -0.64
N GLY A 86 -4.70 -16.61 -1.33
CA GLY A 86 -3.97 -17.85 -1.57
C GLY A 86 -3.02 -18.21 -0.42
N GLN A 87 -2.27 -19.29 -0.61
CA GLN A 87 -1.15 -19.64 0.26
C GLN A 87 0.00 -18.65 0.07
N GLN A 88 1.01 -18.70 0.94
CA GLN A 88 2.22 -17.92 0.78
C GLN A 88 2.87 -18.21 -0.58
N TYR A 89 3.24 -17.13 -1.29
CA TYR A 89 3.84 -17.17 -2.63
C TYR A 89 2.92 -17.71 -3.76
N ASP A 90 1.66 -17.99 -3.48
CA ASP A 90 0.67 -18.28 -4.51
C ASP A 90 0.19 -16.96 -5.13
N LEU A 91 0.93 -16.49 -6.14
CA LEU A 91 0.73 -15.19 -6.78
C LEU A 91 0.58 -15.34 -8.31
N PRO A 92 -0.48 -16.01 -8.79
CA PRO A 92 -0.70 -16.21 -10.22
C PRO A 92 -1.03 -14.90 -10.94
N ASN A 93 -0.58 -14.77 -12.19
CA ASN A 93 -0.79 -13.55 -12.97
C ASN A 93 -2.24 -13.30 -13.39
N ASN A 94 -3.07 -14.34 -13.42
CA ASN A 94 -4.52 -14.26 -13.64
C ASN A 94 -5.33 -14.20 -12.35
N ALA A 95 -4.69 -13.83 -11.24
CA ALA A 95 -5.34 -13.69 -9.95
C ALA A 95 -6.51 -12.69 -9.99
N TYR A 96 -7.45 -12.87 -9.09
CA TYR A 96 -8.68 -12.07 -9.01
C TYR A 96 -8.41 -10.59 -8.72
N LEU A 97 -7.61 -10.29 -7.73
CA LEU A 97 -7.12 -8.94 -7.37
C LEU A 97 -8.22 -7.86 -7.39
N GLU A 98 -9.23 -8.02 -6.57
CA GLU A 98 -10.34 -7.08 -6.51
C GLU A 98 -9.86 -5.66 -6.13
N THR A 99 -10.38 -4.65 -6.81
CA THR A 99 -10.11 -3.24 -6.51
C THR A 99 -10.35 -2.91 -5.03
N CYS A 100 -11.44 -3.45 -4.44
CA CYS A 100 -11.73 -3.23 -3.02
C CYS A 100 -10.68 -3.87 -2.11
N ALA A 101 -10.07 -4.99 -2.49
CA ALA A 101 -9.02 -5.64 -1.70
C ALA A 101 -7.74 -4.80 -1.70
N GLY A 102 -7.34 -4.25 -2.85
CA GLY A 102 -6.21 -3.30 -2.92
C GLY A 102 -6.47 -2.05 -2.07
N VAL A 103 -7.64 -1.41 -2.24
CA VAL A 103 -8.01 -0.24 -1.43
C VAL A 103 -8.04 -0.58 0.06
N GLY A 104 -8.65 -1.71 0.45
CA GLY A 104 -8.70 -2.16 1.84
C GLY A 104 -7.31 -2.42 2.43
N LEU A 105 -6.38 -2.96 1.62
CA LEU A 105 -4.98 -3.11 2.02
C LEU A 105 -4.30 -1.75 2.29
N ALA A 106 -4.54 -0.75 1.45
CA ALA A 106 -4.02 0.60 1.68
C ALA A 106 -4.59 1.23 2.96
N LEU A 107 -5.87 1.01 3.26
CA LEU A 107 -6.49 1.44 4.52
C LEU A 107 -5.88 0.72 5.72
N PHE A 108 -5.70 -0.60 5.64
CA PHE A 108 -5.01 -1.38 6.67
C PHE A 108 -3.58 -0.89 6.88
N GLY A 109 -2.84 -0.57 5.81
CA GLY A 109 -1.51 0.05 5.88
C GLY A 109 -1.53 1.37 6.66
N GLY A 110 -2.50 2.25 6.39
CA GLY A 110 -2.68 3.47 7.17
C GLY A 110 -2.90 3.23 8.67
N ALA A 111 -3.67 2.19 9.03
CA ALA A 111 -3.88 1.77 10.41
C ALA A 111 -2.60 1.17 11.03
N MET A 112 -1.86 0.33 10.28
CA MET A 112 -0.58 -0.22 10.71
C MET A 112 0.47 0.85 10.96
N PHE A 113 0.49 1.92 10.15
CA PHE A 113 1.38 3.05 10.38
C PHE A 113 1.13 3.73 11.73
N LYS A 114 -0.13 3.85 12.19
CA LYS A 114 -0.45 4.39 13.52
C LYS A 114 0.16 3.57 14.64
N LEU A 115 0.22 2.24 14.48
CA LEU A 115 0.84 1.33 15.45
C LEU A 115 2.36 1.39 15.43
N THR A 116 2.96 1.33 14.24
CA THR A 116 4.39 1.08 14.07
C THR A 116 5.22 2.34 13.90
N SER A 117 4.65 3.37 13.28
CA SER A 117 5.35 4.56 12.75
C SER A 117 6.53 4.16 11.84
N ASP A 118 6.40 3.06 11.09
CA ASP A 118 7.42 2.51 10.20
C ASP A 118 7.17 2.95 8.75
N ALA A 119 8.21 3.45 8.08
CA ALA A 119 8.13 3.95 6.72
C ALA A 119 7.83 2.86 5.68
N SER A 120 8.24 1.62 5.94
CA SER A 120 8.03 0.49 5.02
C SER A 120 6.57 0.20 4.72
N VAL A 121 5.68 0.53 5.65
CA VAL A 121 4.23 0.43 5.43
C VAL A 121 3.79 1.26 4.22
N TRP A 122 4.40 2.42 4.04
CA TRP A 122 4.07 3.31 2.93
C TRP A 122 4.58 2.81 1.58
N ASP A 123 5.55 1.90 1.53
CA ASP A 123 5.97 1.29 0.27
C ASP A 123 4.84 0.42 -0.31
N VAL A 124 4.12 -0.32 0.54
CA VAL A 124 2.94 -1.09 0.13
C VAL A 124 1.78 -0.17 -0.26
N VAL A 125 1.46 0.82 0.60
CA VAL A 125 0.36 1.77 0.34
C VAL A 125 0.62 2.58 -0.93
N GLU A 126 1.84 3.11 -1.11
CA GLU A 126 2.22 3.88 -2.29
C GLU A 126 2.14 3.04 -3.57
N ASN A 127 2.52 1.75 -3.50
CA ASN A 127 2.38 0.81 -4.61
C ASN A 127 0.90 0.66 -5.03
N THR A 128 0.00 0.44 -4.07
CA THR A 128 -1.45 0.36 -4.34
C THR A 128 -1.99 1.67 -4.93
N LEU A 129 -1.62 2.81 -4.35
CA LEU A 129 -2.08 4.13 -4.78
C LEU A 129 -1.61 4.52 -6.19
N ASN A 130 -0.46 4.00 -6.64
CA ASN A 130 0.09 4.31 -7.96
C ASN A 130 -0.27 3.28 -9.05
N ASN A 131 -0.74 2.10 -8.69
CA ASN A 131 -1.02 1.04 -9.64
C ASN A 131 -2.48 0.57 -9.62
N VAL A 132 -2.99 0.05 -8.50
CA VAL A 132 -4.37 -0.46 -8.44
C VAL A 132 -5.39 0.67 -8.60
N VAL A 133 -5.24 1.73 -7.82
CA VAL A 133 -6.23 2.82 -7.79
C VAL A 133 -6.39 3.49 -9.16
N PRO A 134 -5.33 3.99 -9.83
CA PRO A 134 -5.48 4.63 -11.13
C PRO A 134 -5.83 3.64 -12.24
N ALA A 135 -5.34 2.41 -12.21
CA ALA A 135 -5.69 1.39 -13.18
C ALA A 135 -7.16 0.97 -13.10
N SER A 136 -7.76 1.08 -11.93
CA SER A 136 -9.16 0.70 -11.71
C SER A 136 -10.18 1.69 -12.27
N VAL A 137 -9.76 2.86 -12.75
CA VAL A 137 -10.66 3.89 -13.29
C VAL A 137 -10.27 4.20 -14.73
N SER A 138 -11.26 4.34 -15.63
CA SER A 138 -11.01 4.79 -17.00
C SER A 138 -10.49 6.23 -17.03
N ALA A 139 -9.79 6.58 -18.10
CA ALA A 139 -9.32 7.96 -18.28
C ALA A 139 -10.48 8.98 -18.36
N SER A 140 -11.67 8.53 -18.81
CA SER A 140 -12.90 9.32 -18.82
C SER A 140 -13.59 9.42 -17.44
N GLY A 141 -13.22 8.56 -16.48
CA GLY A 141 -13.76 8.54 -15.12
C GLY A 141 -15.16 7.90 -14.99
N ASP A 142 -15.68 7.28 -16.03
CA ASP A 142 -17.05 6.73 -16.11
C ASP A 142 -17.12 5.19 -16.13
N HIS A 143 -15.95 4.52 -16.18
CA HIS A 143 -15.82 3.07 -16.14
C HIS A 143 -14.80 2.67 -15.09
N TYR A 144 -14.96 1.48 -14.53
CA TYR A 144 -14.05 0.94 -13.50
C TYR A 144 -13.83 -0.57 -13.67
N THR A 145 -12.77 -1.08 -13.04
CA THR A 145 -12.53 -2.52 -12.93
C THR A 145 -12.98 -3.03 -11.56
N TYR A 146 -13.52 -4.24 -11.55
CA TYR A 146 -13.70 -5.02 -10.34
C TYR A 146 -12.42 -5.79 -10.03
N GLN A 147 -11.91 -6.51 -11.02
CA GLN A 147 -10.68 -7.31 -10.97
C GLN A 147 -9.51 -6.57 -11.64
N ASN A 148 -8.28 -6.87 -11.21
CA ASN A 148 -7.06 -6.27 -11.75
C ASN A 148 -5.99 -7.34 -12.03
N PRO A 149 -6.27 -8.36 -12.88
CA PRO A 149 -5.29 -9.39 -13.20
C PRO A 149 -4.05 -8.78 -13.85
N LEU A 150 -2.88 -9.38 -13.57
CA LEU A 150 -1.60 -8.94 -14.12
C LEU A 150 -1.39 -9.40 -15.57
N GLU A 151 -2.11 -10.42 -15.99
CA GLU A 151 -2.07 -10.95 -17.36
C GLU A 151 -3.49 -11.22 -17.86
N THR A 152 -3.80 -10.73 -19.06
CA THR A 152 -5.06 -10.99 -19.77
C THR A 152 -4.81 -11.38 -21.20
N ARG A 153 -5.82 -11.90 -21.88
CA ARG A 153 -5.75 -12.23 -23.32
C ARG A 153 -6.32 -11.16 -24.23
N GLY A 154 -6.52 -9.94 -23.69
CA GLY A 154 -7.10 -8.81 -24.43
C GLY A 154 -8.62 -8.79 -24.43
N ASP A 155 -9.23 -9.58 -23.55
CA ASP A 155 -10.69 -9.72 -23.37
C ASP A 155 -11.19 -9.04 -22.09
N PHE A 156 -10.31 -8.26 -21.45
CA PHE A 156 -10.60 -7.59 -20.19
C PHE A 156 -10.93 -6.11 -20.40
N GLU A 157 -12.14 -5.71 -20.02
CA GLU A 157 -12.63 -4.35 -20.19
C GLU A 157 -13.11 -3.77 -18.85
N ARG A 158 -13.02 -2.45 -18.72
CA ARG A 158 -13.65 -1.72 -17.60
C ARG A 158 -15.17 -1.64 -17.82
N TRP A 159 -15.91 -1.77 -16.74
CA TRP A 159 -17.37 -1.75 -16.78
C TRP A 159 -17.93 -0.35 -16.52
N SER A 160 -19.00 0.00 -17.21
CA SER A 160 -19.78 1.18 -16.86
C SER A 160 -20.53 0.97 -15.54
N TRP A 161 -21.03 -0.27 -15.32
CA TRP A 161 -21.67 -0.68 -14.09
C TRP A 161 -21.61 -2.20 -13.91
N HIS A 162 -21.39 -2.64 -12.66
CA HIS A 162 -21.42 -4.05 -12.30
C HIS A 162 -22.56 -4.34 -11.31
N GLY A 163 -23.08 -5.57 -11.31
CA GLY A 163 -24.18 -5.97 -10.41
C GLY A 163 -23.84 -5.87 -8.91
N CYS A 164 -22.55 -5.93 -8.55
CA CYS A 164 -22.04 -5.61 -7.22
C CYS A 164 -21.14 -4.37 -7.30
N PRO A 165 -21.64 -3.14 -7.15
CA PRO A 165 -20.87 -1.92 -7.33
C PRO A 165 -20.11 -1.51 -6.06
N CYS A 166 -19.37 -2.42 -5.43
CA CYS A 166 -18.59 -2.16 -4.22
C CYS A 166 -17.33 -1.31 -4.48
N CYS A 167 -16.70 -1.42 -5.65
CA CYS A 167 -15.44 -0.78 -5.97
C CYS A 167 -15.51 0.75 -6.07
N PRO A 168 -16.52 1.37 -6.73
CA PRO A 168 -16.61 2.84 -6.81
C PRO A 168 -16.61 3.55 -5.45
N PRO A 169 -17.42 3.16 -4.45
CA PRO A 169 -17.35 3.80 -3.13
C PRO A 169 -16.01 3.56 -2.40
N MET A 170 -15.34 2.43 -2.61
CA MET A 170 -14.01 2.19 -2.06
C MET A 170 -12.96 3.10 -2.70
N LEU A 171 -13.02 3.31 -4.02
CA LEU A 171 -12.16 4.27 -4.72
C LEU A 171 -12.39 5.70 -4.21
N LEU A 172 -13.64 6.11 -4.01
CA LEU A 172 -13.96 7.41 -3.42
C LEU A 172 -13.44 7.52 -1.98
N LYS A 173 -13.55 6.44 -1.19
CA LYS A 173 -13.02 6.40 0.19
C LYS A 173 -11.51 6.63 0.21
N ILE A 174 -10.73 5.90 -0.59
CA ILE A 174 -9.26 6.04 -0.57
C ILE A 174 -8.80 7.41 -1.05
N VAL A 175 -9.45 7.98 -2.06
CA VAL A 175 -9.16 9.35 -2.52
C VAL A 175 -9.45 10.36 -1.41
N GLY A 176 -10.55 10.19 -0.67
CA GLY A 176 -10.89 11.03 0.48
C GLY A 176 -9.92 10.88 1.67
N GLU A 177 -9.33 9.70 1.88
CA GLU A 177 -8.35 9.43 2.93
C GLU A 177 -6.92 9.87 2.56
N MET A 178 -6.59 9.97 1.28
CA MET A 178 -5.23 10.25 0.78
C MET A 178 -4.56 11.49 1.44
N PRO A 179 -5.24 12.61 1.69
CA PRO A 179 -4.63 13.76 2.38
C PRO A 179 -4.06 13.41 3.77
N ARG A 180 -4.68 12.45 4.47
CA ARG A 180 -4.23 11.99 5.80
C ARG A 180 -2.97 11.11 5.73
N TYR A 181 -2.65 10.57 4.56
CA TYR A 181 -1.50 9.71 4.36
C TYR A 181 -0.23 10.48 3.99
N ILE A 182 -0.37 11.71 3.50
CA ILE A 182 0.78 12.52 3.07
C ILE A 182 1.62 12.94 4.26
N TRP A 183 0.99 13.46 5.30
CA TRP A 183 1.65 13.97 6.49
C TRP A 183 1.11 13.34 7.75
N ALA A 184 1.99 13.12 8.72
CA ALA A 184 1.59 12.71 10.06
C ALA A 184 2.36 13.52 11.12
N LYS A 185 1.75 13.71 12.31
CA LYS A 185 2.42 14.32 13.47
C LYS A 185 2.30 13.40 14.67
N LYS A 186 3.43 13.17 15.36
CA LYS A 186 3.50 12.47 16.63
C LYS A 186 4.46 13.20 17.57
N ASN A 187 3.92 13.89 18.57
CA ASN A 187 4.68 14.78 19.42
C ASN A 187 5.37 15.88 18.59
N ARG A 188 6.70 16.00 18.67
CA ARG A 188 7.48 16.94 17.86
C ARG A 188 7.87 16.41 16.47
N ASP A 189 7.59 15.12 16.21
CA ASP A 189 7.91 14.48 14.94
C ASP A 189 6.83 14.79 13.91
N ILE A 190 7.26 15.32 12.77
CA ILE A 190 6.39 15.53 11.61
C ILE A 190 6.94 14.72 10.46
N MET A 191 6.15 13.75 10.01
CA MET A 191 6.52 12.78 9.01
C MET A 191 5.92 13.14 7.65
N LEU A 192 6.75 13.22 6.61
CA LEU A 192 6.33 13.24 5.21
C LEU A 192 6.39 11.80 4.70
N ASN A 193 5.23 11.20 4.50
CA ASN A 193 5.09 9.80 4.13
C ASN A 193 5.01 9.60 2.61
N LEU A 194 4.28 10.47 1.92
CA LEU A 194 4.10 10.43 0.46
C LEU A 194 4.57 11.74 -0.17
N TYR A 195 5.39 11.66 -1.20
CA TYR A 195 5.93 12.83 -1.90
C TYR A 195 4.93 13.40 -2.91
N ILE A 196 3.77 13.83 -2.39
CA ILE A 196 2.69 14.48 -3.13
C ILE A 196 2.69 15.95 -2.76
N GLU A 197 2.66 16.85 -3.76
CA GLU A 197 2.61 18.30 -3.52
C GLU A 197 1.40 18.65 -2.67
N SER A 198 1.63 19.31 -1.55
CA SER A 198 0.61 19.51 -0.52
C SER A 198 1.02 20.57 0.49
N GLU A 199 0.03 21.10 1.19
CA GLU A 199 0.18 21.99 2.33
C GLU A 199 -0.59 21.40 3.52
N VAL A 200 -0.04 21.53 4.72
CA VAL A 200 -0.68 21.06 5.95
C VAL A 200 -0.39 22.01 7.11
N SER A 201 -1.31 22.08 8.06
CA SER A 201 -1.13 22.79 9.34
C SER A 201 -1.41 21.88 10.53
N PHE A 202 -0.50 21.87 11.48
CA PHE A 202 -0.65 21.21 12.78
C PHE A 202 -0.56 22.26 13.89
N GLY A 203 -1.70 22.85 14.24
CA GLY A 203 -1.72 24.03 15.13
C GLY A 203 -1.04 25.25 14.48
N SER A 204 -0.01 25.81 15.14
CA SER A 204 0.79 26.93 14.61
C SER A 204 1.84 26.50 13.58
N THR A 205 2.12 25.18 13.47
CA THR A 205 3.11 24.67 12.52
C THR A 205 2.50 24.52 11.13
N LYS A 206 3.06 25.19 10.15
CA LYS A 206 2.68 25.11 8.74
C LYS A 206 3.78 24.45 7.92
N LEU A 207 3.43 23.52 7.06
CA LEU A 207 4.36 22.83 6.17
C LEU A 207 3.79 22.80 4.75
N SER A 208 4.71 22.78 3.79
CA SER A 208 4.38 22.42 2.41
C SER A 208 5.46 21.53 1.82
N TYR A 209 5.07 20.69 0.90
CA TYR A 209 6.00 19.98 0.01
C TYR A 209 5.68 20.33 -1.43
N LYS A 210 6.68 20.86 -2.14
CA LYS A 210 6.56 21.23 -3.55
C LYS A 210 7.92 21.19 -4.25
N ASN A 211 7.98 20.58 -5.44
CA ASN A 211 9.18 20.53 -6.28
C ASN A 211 10.46 20.07 -5.52
N GLY A 212 10.34 18.97 -4.74
CA GLY A 212 11.45 18.44 -3.96
C GLY A 212 11.86 19.28 -2.75
N LYS A 213 11.04 20.23 -2.33
CA LYS A 213 11.32 21.11 -1.18
C LYS A 213 10.22 21.00 -0.14
N VAL A 214 10.61 20.81 1.09
CA VAL A 214 9.77 20.98 2.26
C VAL A 214 10.03 22.35 2.84
N THR A 215 9.00 23.18 2.96
CA THR A 215 9.06 24.43 3.72
C THR A 215 8.34 24.26 5.05
N LEU A 216 8.88 24.85 6.10
CA LEU A 216 8.36 24.78 7.45
C LEU A 216 8.34 26.17 8.08
N GLU A 217 7.21 26.52 8.69
CA GLU A 217 7.08 27.61 9.65
C GLU A 217 6.46 27.07 10.94
N SER A 218 7.11 27.30 12.08
CA SER A 218 6.65 26.80 13.39
C SER A 218 7.10 27.71 14.51
N ASP A 219 6.29 27.80 15.57
CA ASP A 219 6.68 28.48 16.80
C ASP A 219 7.56 27.58 17.70
N GLU A 220 7.66 26.28 17.36
CA GLU A 220 8.40 25.27 18.11
C GLU A 220 9.48 24.61 17.25
N ASN A 221 10.52 24.10 17.89
CA ASN A 221 11.45 23.20 17.22
C ASN A 221 10.78 21.88 16.91
N VAL A 222 10.79 21.48 15.66
CA VAL A 222 10.22 20.20 15.20
C VAL A 222 11.32 19.28 14.67
N ARG A 223 11.05 18.00 14.71
CA ARG A 223 11.85 16.98 14.07
C ARG A 223 11.13 16.52 12.79
N LEU A 224 11.68 16.94 11.64
CA LEU A 224 11.14 16.56 10.35
C LEU A 224 11.67 15.17 9.98
N MET A 225 10.77 14.27 9.65
CA MET A 225 11.06 12.91 9.26
C MET A 225 10.63 12.70 7.81
N LEU A 226 11.59 12.50 6.92
CA LEU A 226 11.41 12.39 5.47
C LEU A 226 11.53 10.92 5.07
N ARG A 227 10.44 10.29 4.62
CA ARG A 227 10.46 8.89 4.21
C ARG A 227 11.51 8.63 3.12
N ILE A 228 12.28 7.55 3.28
CA ILE A 228 13.15 7.02 2.24
C ILE A 228 12.40 5.87 1.56
N PRO A 229 11.80 6.07 0.36
CA PRO A 229 11.08 5.01 -0.33
C PRO A 229 12.02 3.85 -0.71
N ALA A 230 11.54 2.62 -0.66
CA ALA A 230 12.35 1.43 -1.00
C ALA A 230 12.89 1.46 -2.44
N TRP A 231 12.15 2.06 -3.36
CA TRP A 231 12.54 2.24 -4.77
C TRP A 231 13.56 3.38 -4.98
N ALA A 232 13.69 4.34 -4.02
CA ALA A 232 14.56 5.49 -4.18
C ALA A 232 16.04 5.10 -4.22
N ARG A 233 16.82 5.77 -5.06
CA ARG A 233 18.28 5.67 -5.08
C ARG A 233 18.88 7.05 -4.85
N ASN A 234 20.10 7.10 -4.35
CA ASN A 234 20.83 8.34 -4.10
C ASN A 234 20.02 9.38 -3.32
N PHE A 235 19.25 8.92 -2.31
CA PHE A 235 18.43 9.79 -1.47
C PHE A 235 19.30 10.78 -0.72
N LYS A 236 18.98 12.07 -0.86
CA LYS A 236 19.70 13.17 -0.23
C LYS A 236 18.76 14.15 0.44
N VAL A 237 19.23 14.71 1.53
CA VAL A 237 18.60 15.83 2.22
C VAL A 237 19.59 16.99 2.25
N ASN A 238 19.20 18.16 1.73
CA ASN A 238 20.08 19.31 1.58
C ASN A 238 21.41 18.97 0.86
N GLY A 239 21.32 18.18 -0.21
CA GLY A 239 22.44 17.76 -1.03
C GLY A 239 23.35 16.70 -0.42
N LYS A 240 23.07 16.16 0.79
CA LYS A 240 23.86 15.18 1.49
C LYS A 240 23.07 13.91 1.80
N ALA A 241 23.77 12.77 1.91
CA ALA A 241 23.16 11.57 2.42
C ALA A 241 22.67 11.78 3.87
N PRO A 242 21.53 11.17 4.27
CA PRO A 242 21.02 11.29 5.64
C PRO A 242 22.02 10.78 6.67
N GLU A 243 22.28 11.57 7.72
CA GLU A 243 23.16 11.18 8.83
C GLU A 243 22.42 10.29 9.83
N VAL A 244 21.13 10.53 10.03
CA VAL A 244 20.29 9.79 10.98
C VAL A 244 19.07 9.25 10.25
N ILE A 245 18.88 7.94 10.38
CA ILE A 245 17.71 7.23 9.85
C ILE A 245 16.99 6.50 10.99
N VAL A 246 15.69 6.75 11.12
CA VAL A 246 14.85 6.10 12.14
C VAL A 246 13.62 5.52 11.46
N LYS A 247 13.41 4.22 11.57
CA LYS A 247 12.24 3.51 10.97
C LYS A 247 12.01 3.87 9.50
N GLY A 248 13.09 3.96 8.70
CA GLY A 248 13.02 4.30 7.27
C GLY A 248 12.83 5.78 6.95
N TYR A 249 12.91 6.67 7.94
CA TYR A 249 12.87 8.11 7.75
C TYR A 249 14.25 8.74 7.96
N ALA A 250 14.66 9.59 7.02
CA ALA A 250 15.75 10.55 7.25
C ALA A 250 15.29 11.62 8.24
N VAL A 251 16.06 11.85 9.30
CA VAL A 251 15.69 12.77 10.39
C VAL A 251 16.42 14.09 10.25
N VAL A 252 15.68 15.19 10.31
CA VAL A 252 16.21 16.58 10.27
C VAL A 252 15.66 17.37 11.44
N GLU A 253 16.53 17.88 12.30
CA GLU A 253 16.14 18.87 13.31
C GLU A 253 15.88 20.19 12.60
N ALA A 254 14.70 20.75 12.74
CA ALA A 254 14.28 21.98 12.09
C ALA A 254 13.87 23.02 13.12
N GLY A 255 14.38 24.23 12.95
CA GLY A 255 14.00 25.40 13.77
C GLY A 255 12.69 26.03 13.30
N HIS A 256 12.42 27.25 13.80
CA HIS A 256 11.16 27.98 13.56
C HIS A 256 10.82 28.22 12.09
N ARG A 257 11.84 28.38 11.24
CA ARG A 257 11.71 28.47 9.78
C ARG A 257 12.79 27.64 9.12
N ALA A 258 12.39 26.73 8.26
CA ALA A 258 13.32 25.90 7.54
C ALA A 258 12.84 25.63 6.11
N VAL A 259 13.82 25.50 5.21
CA VAL A 259 13.62 24.94 3.87
C VAL A 259 14.55 23.76 3.75
N VAL A 260 13.98 22.59 3.50
CA VAL A 260 14.71 21.33 3.39
C VAL A 260 14.51 20.79 1.98
N THR A 261 15.60 20.58 1.25
CA THR A 261 15.55 19.93 -0.08
C THR A 261 15.62 18.43 0.05
N VAL A 262 14.81 17.73 -0.74
CA VAL A 262 14.82 16.27 -0.86
C VAL A 262 15.09 15.91 -2.31
N GLU A 263 16.13 15.13 -2.52
CA GLU A 263 16.54 14.65 -3.83
C GLU A 263 16.59 13.13 -3.81
N MET A 264 16.11 12.48 -4.86
CA MET A 264 16.17 11.04 -5.03
C MET A 264 16.06 10.67 -6.50
N ASP A 265 16.79 9.65 -6.89
CA ASP A 265 16.70 9.08 -8.23
C ASP A 265 15.56 8.04 -8.29
N LYS A 266 14.88 8.01 -9.44
CA LYS A 266 13.83 7.04 -9.80
C LYS A 266 14.32 6.18 -10.99
N PRO A 267 15.27 5.27 -10.78
CA PRO A 267 15.75 4.43 -11.87
C PRO A 267 14.64 3.50 -12.35
N LEU A 268 14.72 3.11 -13.62
CA LEU A 268 13.95 1.97 -14.11
C LEU A 268 14.55 0.71 -13.50
N MET A 269 13.74 -0.03 -12.75
CA MET A 269 14.17 -1.25 -12.08
C MET A 269 13.58 -2.46 -12.80
N LYS A 270 14.42 -3.44 -13.08
CA LYS A 270 14.02 -4.79 -13.50
C LYS A 270 13.82 -5.62 -12.23
N LEU A 271 12.63 -6.12 -12.03
CA LEU A 271 12.25 -6.91 -10.86
C LEU A 271 12.03 -8.37 -11.27
N MET A 272 12.41 -9.26 -10.38
CA MET A 272 12.14 -10.69 -10.46
C MET A 272 11.34 -11.10 -9.22
N ALA A 273 10.40 -12.01 -9.40
CA ALA A 273 9.64 -12.56 -8.29
C ALA A 273 10.52 -13.42 -7.37
N HIS A 274 10.05 -13.63 -6.14
CA HIS A 274 10.68 -14.57 -5.23
C HIS A 274 10.69 -15.97 -5.87
N PRO A 275 11.75 -16.79 -5.68
CA PRO A 275 11.86 -18.12 -6.30
C PRO A 275 10.70 -19.08 -5.99
N TYR A 276 9.93 -18.84 -4.94
CA TYR A 276 8.74 -19.66 -4.60
C TYR A 276 7.48 -19.23 -5.34
N VAL A 277 7.51 -18.18 -6.16
CA VAL A 277 6.38 -17.77 -7.02
C VAL A 277 6.48 -18.51 -8.35
N ASP A 278 5.82 -19.65 -8.44
CA ASP A 278 5.90 -20.55 -9.60
C ASP A 278 5.43 -19.87 -10.90
N ALA A 279 4.43 -19.00 -10.83
CA ALA A 279 3.85 -18.33 -12.00
C ALA A 279 4.85 -17.42 -12.73
N ASP A 280 5.91 -16.97 -12.04
CA ASP A 280 6.83 -15.95 -12.56
C ASP A 280 8.25 -16.45 -12.78
N HIS A 281 8.46 -17.75 -12.79
CA HIS A 281 9.75 -18.32 -13.15
C HIS A 281 10.17 -17.88 -14.56
N GLY A 282 11.34 -17.23 -14.67
CA GLY A 282 11.89 -16.72 -15.93
C GLY A 282 11.20 -15.44 -16.44
N ARG A 283 10.30 -14.86 -15.68
CA ARG A 283 9.63 -13.58 -15.99
C ARG A 283 10.26 -12.41 -15.27
N VAL A 284 10.01 -11.22 -15.77
CA VAL A 284 10.46 -9.95 -15.20
C VAL A 284 9.36 -8.90 -15.26
N ALA A 285 9.40 -7.98 -14.34
CA ALA A 285 8.59 -6.79 -14.36
C ALA A 285 9.47 -5.54 -14.32
N PHE A 286 8.96 -4.42 -14.79
CA PHE A 286 9.65 -3.14 -14.77
C PHE A 286 8.88 -2.11 -13.92
N MET A 287 9.61 -1.44 -13.03
CA MET A 287 9.06 -0.34 -12.23
C MET A 287 9.98 0.89 -12.29
N ARG A 288 9.38 2.07 -12.29
CA ARG A 288 10.11 3.33 -12.10
C ARG A 288 9.49 4.10 -10.93
N GLY A 289 10.24 4.25 -9.85
CA GLY A 289 9.66 4.69 -8.59
C GLY A 289 8.58 3.70 -8.15
N PRO A 290 7.38 4.16 -7.74
CA PRO A 290 6.28 3.29 -7.36
C PRO A 290 5.41 2.81 -8.54
N VAL A 291 5.72 3.23 -9.78
CA VAL A 291 4.88 2.93 -10.97
C VAL A 291 5.32 1.66 -11.64
N LEU A 292 4.42 0.69 -11.73
CA LEU A 292 4.59 -0.56 -12.48
C LEU A 292 4.27 -0.32 -13.96
N TYR A 293 5.15 -0.80 -14.85
CA TYR A 293 4.94 -0.74 -16.29
C TYR A 293 4.27 -2.01 -16.78
N CYS A 294 3.35 -1.87 -17.72
CA CYS A 294 2.69 -2.98 -18.39
C CYS A 294 2.57 -2.74 -19.90
N CYS A 295 2.36 -3.81 -20.65
CA CYS A 295 2.05 -3.73 -22.08
C CYS A 295 0.53 -3.85 -22.26
N GLU A 296 -0.12 -2.81 -22.76
CA GLU A 296 -1.58 -2.79 -22.97
C GLU A 296 -1.99 -3.26 -24.38
N LYS A 297 -1.04 -3.62 -25.23
CA LYS A 297 -1.31 -4.12 -26.59
C LYS A 297 -0.78 -5.54 -26.72
N LYS A 298 -1.48 -6.34 -27.53
CA LYS A 298 -0.95 -7.62 -27.99
C LYS A 298 0.33 -7.37 -28.77
N VAL A 299 1.45 -7.78 -28.21
CA VAL A 299 2.76 -7.67 -28.85
C VAL A 299 2.99 -8.98 -29.59
N GLU A 300 2.96 -8.95 -30.91
CA GLU A 300 3.20 -10.15 -31.75
C GLU A 300 4.67 -10.57 -31.71
N ASN A 301 5.58 -9.62 -31.57
CA ASN A 301 7.03 -9.82 -31.50
C ASN A 301 7.58 -9.04 -30.29
N TRP A 302 7.48 -9.57 -29.11
CA TRP A 302 8.02 -8.95 -27.90
C TRP A 302 9.55 -8.75 -27.94
N GLU A 303 10.27 -9.50 -28.80
CA GLU A 303 11.70 -9.34 -29.07
C GLU A 303 12.05 -8.01 -29.76
N GLU A 304 11.07 -7.37 -30.44
CA GLU A 304 11.22 -6.06 -31.09
C GLU A 304 10.95 -4.87 -30.13
N LEU A 305 10.52 -5.14 -28.88
CA LEU A 305 10.41 -4.09 -27.91
C LEU A 305 11.80 -3.64 -27.48
N ASP A 306 12.17 -2.44 -27.91
CA ASP A 306 13.40 -1.78 -27.48
C ASP A 306 13.27 -1.37 -26.02
N PHE A 307 13.76 -2.21 -25.11
CA PHE A 307 13.91 -1.89 -23.70
C PHE A 307 15.26 -1.18 -23.45
N THR A 308 15.58 -0.17 -24.22
CA THR A 308 16.74 0.68 -23.91
C THR A 308 16.51 1.36 -22.57
N LEU A 309 17.23 0.89 -21.56
CA LEU A 309 17.22 1.36 -20.18
C LEU A 309 18.07 2.63 -20.03
#